data_66eb145f412c5495ba67555e19965c86
#
_entry.id   66eb145f412c5495ba67555e19965c86
#
_cell.length_a   1.000
_cell.length_b   1.000
_cell.length_c   1.000
_cell.angle_alpha   90.00
_cell.angle_beta   90.00
_cell.angle_gamma   90.00
#
_symmetry.space_group_name_H-M   'P 1'
#
loop_
_entity.id
_entity.type
_entity.pdbx_description
1 polymer ?
#
loop_
_entity_poly.entity_id
_entity_poly.type
_entity_poly.pdbx_seq_one_letter_code
_entity_poly.pdbx_strand_id
1 'polypeptide(L)'
;MKYSLKNPKLRWAFLIIGFAIVLYFFIQINKIITQLRKEEQIKIELWANAVSRKARFVDHTAKFFNSLAQEEKIRLQQFITAHQIILSQPLDAELNFYYDFIVNNRSIPVIITDEFNNIQLSQNVEIPEGQRVLVGSLMKRFSQNPPFEYNVSGMKFKLYYSESNVYKNMKETLTYFTKTFLDDLVNNSVFLPVVITDSTETEVI
;
A
#
# COMPACT_ATOMS: atom_id res chain seq x y z
N MET A 1 -79.98 6.23 6.04
CA MET A 1 -79.88 7.19 7.18
C MET A 1 -79.05 8.38 6.72
N LYS A 2 -79.70 9.54 6.40
CA LYS A 2 -79.03 10.77 6.04
C LYS A 2 -78.75 11.55 7.35
N TYR A 3 -77.55 11.48 7.89
CA TYR A 3 -77.14 12.39 8.98
C TYR A 3 -76.89 13.79 8.40
N SER A 4 -77.89 14.62 8.46
CA SER A 4 -77.83 16.04 8.13
C SER A 4 -77.07 16.78 9.26
N LEU A 5 -75.81 17.11 9.05
CA LEU A 5 -75.01 17.98 9.89
C LEU A 5 -75.53 19.44 9.79
N LYS A 6 -76.78 19.71 10.31
CA LYS A 6 -77.43 21.02 10.22
C LYS A 6 -76.89 22.01 11.24
N ASN A 7 -76.06 21.60 12.21
CA ASN A 7 -75.62 22.46 13.28
C ASN A 7 -74.24 23.11 12.87
N PRO A 8 -74.13 24.40 12.65
CA PRO A 8 -72.94 25.09 12.21
C PRO A 8 -71.78 24.89 13.20
N LYS A 9 -72.03 24.82 14.49
CA LYS A 9 -71.07 24.58 15.54
C LYS A 9 -70.36 23.17 15.39
N LEU A 10 -71.17 22.21 15.01
CA LEU A 10 -70.66 20.83 14.80
C LEU A 10 -69.72 20.76 13.58
N ARG A 11 -70.01 21.51 12.52
CA ARG A 11 -69.12 21.57 11.32
C ARG A 11 -67.80 22.20 11.65
N TRP A 12 -67.79 23.29 12.42
CA TRP A 12 -66.56 23.97 12.88
C TRP A 12 -65.72 23.01 13.78
N ALA A 13 -66.32 22.26 14.68
CA ALA A 13 -65.66 21.30 15.53
C ALA A 13 -64.96 20.22 14.73
N PHE A 14 -65.64 19.64 13.71
CA PHE A 14 -64.98 18.67 12.83
C PHE A 14 -63.82 19.26 12.01
N LEU A 15 -63.93 20.49 11.54
CA LEU A 15 -62.85 21.17 10.83
C LEU A 15 -61.63 21.41 11.73
N ILE A 16 -61.86 21.83 12.99
CA ILE A 16 -60.77 22.04 13.97
C ILE A 16 -60.07 20.71 14.30
N ILE A 17 -60.84 19.63 14.52
CA ILE A 17 -60.28 18.29 14.80
C ILE A 17 -59.49 17.80 13.58
N GLY A 18 -60.03 17.93 12.38
CA GLY A 18 -59.35 17.57 11.15
C GLY A 18 -58.02 18.33 10.97
N PHE A 19 -58.07 19.64 11.20
CA PHE A 19 -56.87 20.47 11.14
C PHE A 19 -55.81 20.08 12.20
N ALA A 20 -56.28 19.80 13.43
CA ALA A 20 -55.37 19.35 14.50
C ALA A 20 -54.69 18.01 14.17
N ILE A 21 -55.43 17.09 13.55
CA ILE A 21 -54.87 15.80 13.10
C ILE A 21 -53.80 16.02 12.01
N VAL A 22 -54.09 16.87 11.01
CA VAL A 22 -53.15 17.19 9.93
C VAL A 22 -51.87 17.85 10.51
N LEU A 23 -52.05 18.79 11.43
CA LEU A 23 -50.93 19.47 12.09
C LEU A 23 -50.07 18.49 12.90
N TYR A 24 -50.69 17.55 13.61
CA TYR A 24 -50.00 16.50 14.35
C TYR A 24 -49.16 15.64 13.43
N PHE A 25 -49.74 15.15 12.32
CA PHE A 25 -49.00 14.36 11.33
C PHE A 25 -47.87 15.15 10.70
N PHE A 26 -48.07 16.43 10.39
CA PHE A 26 -47.01 17.28 9.84
C PHE A 26 -45.83 17.41 10.80
N ILE A 27 -46.08 17.58 12.10
CA ILE A 27 -45.03 17.63 13.13
C ILE A 27 -44.27 16.29 13.21
N GLN A 28 -45.00 15.15 13.17
CA GLN A 28 -44.39 13.82 13.22
C GLN A 28 -43.52 13.54 11.99
N ILE A 29 -44.00 13.88 10.79
CA ILE A 29 -43.25 13.73 9.55
C ILE A 29 -41.96 14.55 9.61
N ASN A 30 -42.01 15.82 10.06
CA ASN A 30 -40.81 16.64 10.20
C ASN A 30 -39.80 16.06 11.20
N LYS A 31 -40.25 15.47 12.30
CA LYS A 31 -39.35 14.78 13.26
C LYS A 31 -38.65 13.58 12.59
N ILE A 32 -39.42 12.77 11.88
CA ILE A 32 -38.86 11.58 11.18
C ILE A 32 -37.85 12.02 10.12
N ILE A 33 -38.15 13.04 9.31
CA ILE A 33 -37.23 13.55 8.28
C ILE A 33 -35.93 14.08 8.93
N THR A 34 -36.06 14.82 10.05
CA THR A 34 -34.87 15.34 10.74
C THR A 34 -34.03 14.24 11.35
N GLN A 35 -34.66 13.17 11.86
CA GLN A 35 -33.98 12.03 12.41
C GLN A 35 -33.23 11.22 11.32
N LEU A 36 -33.87 10.97 10.18
CA LEU A 36 -33.29 10.32 9.03
C LEU A 36 -32.07 11.09 8.50
N ARG A 37 -32.20 12.43 8.37
CA ARG A 37 -31.07 13.28 7.95
C ARG A 37 -29.87 13.16 8.90
N LYS A 38 -30.09 13.14 10.22
CA LYS A 38 -29.00 12.93 11.19
C LYS A 38 -28.34 11.58 11.06
N GLU A 39 -29.12 10.53 10.87
CA GLU A 39 -28.61 9.18 10.68
C GLU A 39 -27.77 9.08 9.39
N GLU A 40 -28.20 9.70 8.29
CA GLU A 40 -27.44 9.79 7.06
C GLU A 40 -26.14 10.58 7.23
N GLN A 41 -26.17 11.73 7.91
CA GLN A 41 -24.97 12.50 8.19
C GLN A 41 -23.94 11.71 9.02
N ILE A 42 -24.39 11.00 10.05
CA ILE A 42 -23.50 10.16 10.86
C ILE A 42 -22.88 9.03 10.01
N LYS A 43 -23.67 8.39 9.14
CA LYS A 43 -23.15 7.35 8.24
C LYS A 43 -22.09 7.91 7.29
N ILE A 44 -22.35 9.08 6.69
CA ILE A 44 -21.39 9.75 5.79
C ILE A 44 -20.10 10.11 6.56
N GLU A 45 -20.21 10.66 7.76
CA GLU A 45 -19.04 11.01 8.57
C GLU A 45 -18.23 9.77 8.98
N LEU A 46 -18.89 8.69 9.40
CA LEU A 46 -18.22 7.42 9.73
C LEU A 46 -17.51 6.85 8.52
N TRP A 47 -18.15 6.87 7.36
CA TRP A 47 -17.58 6.40 6.10
C TRP A 47 -16.38 7.26 5.70
N ALA A 48 -16.49 8.59 5.68
CA ALA A 48 -15.41 9.51 5.35
C ALA A 48 -14.20 9.34 6.29
N ASN A 49 -14.46 9.16 7.59
CA ASN A 49 -13.41 8.87 8.57
C ASN A 49 -12.73 7.50 8.34
N ALA A 50 -13.48 6.49 7.92
CA ALA A 50 -12.94 5.18 7.59
C ALA A 50 -12.04 5.25 6.34
N VAL A 51 -12.50 5.93 5.28
CA VAL A 51 -11.74 6.20 4.05
C VAL A 51 -10.45 6.95 4.37
N SER A 52 -10.54 8.04 5.11
CA SER A 52 -9.37 8.86 5.49
C SER A 52 -8.35 8.07 6.29
N ARG A 53 -8.78 7.19 7.22
CA ARG A 53 -7.87 6.31 7.97
C ARG A 53 -7.18 5.29 7.07
N LYS A 54 -7.92 4.65 6.16
CA LYS A 54 -7.36 3.69 5.21
C LYS A 54 -6.38 4.37 4.24
N ALA A 55 -6.71 5.55 3.72
CA ALA A 55 -5.81 6.31 2.85
C ALA A 55 -4.49 6.67 3.56
N ARG A 56 -4.55 7.13 4.82
CA ARG A 56 -3.34 7.37 5.62
C ARG A 56 -2.52 6.11 5.85
N PHE A 57 -3.17 4.97 6.08
CA PHE A 57 -2.47 3.70 6.22
C PHE A 57 -1.69 3.33 4.95
N VAL A 58 -2.30 3.50 3.76
CA VAL A 58 -1.63 3.27 2.47
C VAL A 58 -0.43 4.20 2.30
N ASP A 59 -0.58 5.50 2.59
CA ASP A 59 0.52 6.47 2.50
C ASP A 59 1.68 6.14 3.46
N HIS A 60 1.38 5.85 4.72
CA HIS A 60 2.41 5.45 5.68
C HIS A 60 3.13 4.17 5.26
N THR A 61 2.39 3.21 4.73
CA THR A 61 2.96 1.94 4.26
C THR A 61 3.85 2.18 3.04
N ALA A 62 3.43 3.02 2.08
CA ALA A 62 4.26 3.40 0.93
C ALA A 62 5.58 4.07 1.36
N LYS A 63 5.53 4.99 2.34
CA LYS A 63 6.74 5.63 2.91
C LYS A 63 7.66 4.60 3.56
N PHE A 64 7.11 3.65 4.30
CA PHE A 64 7.88 2.56 4.90
C PHE A 64 8.59 1.70 3.85
N PHE A 65 7.91 1.38 2.72
CA PHE A 65 8.52 0.66 1.60
C PHE A 65 9.69 1.41 0.98
N ASN A 66 9.52 2.71 0.77
CA ASN A 66 10.59 3.53 0.25
C ASN A 66 11.82 3.55 1.19
N SER A 67 11.59 3.61 2.50
CA SER A 67 12.66 3.51 3.49
C SER A 67 13.35 2.16 3.46
N LEU A 68 12.59 1.07 3.37
CA LEU A 68 13.13 -0.28 3.28
C LEU A 68 13.97 -0.48 2.01
N ALA A 69 13.50 0.01 0.86
CA ALA A 69 14.27 -0.02 -0.39
C ALA A 69 15.58 0.75 -0.29
N GLN A 70 15.59 1.88 0.42
CA GLN A 70 16.82 2.64 0.67
C GLN A 70 17.78 1.88 1.60
N GLU A 71 17.27 1.25 2.65
CA GLU A 71 18.10 0.40 3.52
C GLU A 71 18.72 -0.77 2.76
N GLU A 72 17.96 -1.45 1.90
CA GLU A 72 18.51 -2.53 1.05
C GLU A 72 19.64 -2.00 0.15
N LYS A 73 19.48 -0.81 -0.42
CA LYS A 73 20.50 -0.17 -1.25
C LYS A 73 21.78 0.15 -0.48
N ILE A 74 21.64 0.67 0.75
CA ILE A 74 22.77 0.92 1.65
C ILE A 74 23.50 -0.39 2.00
N ARG A 75 22.76 -1.45 2.31
CA ARG A 75 23.33 -2.77 2.60
C ARG A 75 24.10 -3.33 1.41
N LEU A 76 23.58 -3.17 0.18
CA LEU A 76 24.29 -3.57 -1.04
C LEU A 76 25.61 -2.79 -1.24
N GLN A 77 25.62 -1.48 -0.95
CA GLN A 77 26.84 -0.69 -1.00
C GLN A 77 27.86 -1.15 0.05
N GLN A 78 27.42 -1.43 1.27
CA GLN A 78 28.27 -1.99 2.32
C GLN A 78 28.82 -3.36 1.93
N PHE A 79 28.00 -4.21 1.26
CA PHE A 79 28.42 -5.50 0.75
C PHE A 79 29.53 -5.37 -0.31
N ILE A 80 29.41 -4.41 -1.23
CA ILE A 80 30.45 -4.08 -2.21
C ILE A 80 31.72 -3.65 -1.50
N THR A 81 31.63 -2.74 -0.51
CA THR A 81 32.77 -2.26 0.25
C THR A 81 33.47 -3.41 0.99
N ALA A 82 32.72 -4.28 1.64
CA ALA A 82 33.28 -5.46 2.30
C ALA A 82 34.03 -6.37 1.31
N HIS A 83 33.44 -6.65 0.15
CA HIS A 83 34.06 -7.45 -0.89
C HIS A 83 35.33 -6.81 -1.47
N GLN A 84 35.32 -5.49 -1.69
CA GLN A 84 36.49 -4.73 -2.11
C GLN A 84 37.64 -4.81 -1.09
N ILE A 85 37.33 -4.67 0.20
CA ILE A 85 38.34 -4.76 1.27
C ILE A 85 38.92 -6.17 1.32
N ILE A 86 38.10 -7.22 1.27
CA ILE A 86 38.58 -8.60 1.27
C ILE A 86 39.53 -8.88 0.12
N LEU A 87 39.23 -8.39 -1.08
CA LEU A 87 40.05 -8.63 -2.26
C LEU A 87 41.31 -7.73 -2.34
N SER A 88 41.32 -6.59 -1.64
CA SER A 88 42.42 -5.62 -1.69
C SER A 88 43.47 -5.82 -0.59
N GLN A 89 43.14 -6.56 0.46
CA GLN A 89 44.03 -6.74 1.61
C GLN A 89 44.87 -8.03 1.47
N PRO A 90 46.05 -8.09 2.11
CA PRO A 90 46.85 -9.29 2.17
C PRO A 90 46.13 -10.42 2.94
N LEU A 91 46.53 -11.68 2.65
CA LEU A 91 45.92 -12.89 3.21
C LEU A 91 46.03 -13.04 4.74
N ASP A 92 46.94 -12.29 5.36
CA ASP A 92 47.19 -12.29 6.81
C ASP A 92 46.42 -11.19 7.55
N ALA A 93 45.61 -10.39 6.85
CA ALA A 93 44.81 -9.36 7.46
C ALA A 93 43.61 -9.94 8.25
N GLU A 94 43.25 -9.31 9.37
CA GLU A 94 42.06 -9.66 10.14
C GLU A 94 40.79 -9.20 9.40
N LEU A 95 40.21 -10.06 8.56
CA LEU A 95 39.06 -9.76 7.70
C LEU A 95 37.75 -10.37 8.20
N ASN A 96 37.76 -10.97 9.41
CA ASN A 96 36.60 -11.69 9.97
C ASN A 96 35.32 -10.84 9.96
N PHE A 97 35.41 -9.57 10.30
CA PHE A 97 34.27 -8.66 10.28
C PHE A 97 33.64 -8.53 8.89
N TYR A 98 34.44 -8.42 7.84
CA TYR A 98 33.93 -8.28 6.46
C TYR A 98 33.38 -9.58 5.92
N TYR A 99 34.00 -10.71 6.25
CA TYR A 99 33.46 -12.04 5.92
C TYR A 99 32.12 -12.27 6.62
N ASP A 100 32.02 -11.97 7.90
CA ASP A 100 30.78 -12.08 8.67
C ASP A 100 29.68 -11.19 8.09
N PHE A 101 30.03 -9.98 7.67
CA PHE A 101 29.09 -9.08 7.03
C PHE A 101 28.53 -9.66 5.72
N ILE A 102 29.39 -10.23 4.89
CA ILE A 102 28.96 -10.90 3.64
C ILE A 102 28.09 -12.12 3.95
N VAL A 103 28.55 -13.00 4.84
CA VAL A 103 27.84 -14.26 5.15
C VAL A 103 26.50 -14.00 5.84
N ASN A 104 26.38 -12.94 6.63
CA ASN A 104 25.15 -12.57 7.33
C ASN A 104 24.11 -11.86 6.45
N ASN A 105 24.38 -11.67 5.17
CA ASN A 105 23.34 -11.25 4.22
C ASN A 105 22.32 -12.37 4.01
N ARG A 106 21.25 -12.41 4.80
CA ARG A 106 20.24 -13.49 4.76
C ARG A 106 19.01 -13.14 3.93
N SER A 107 18.87 -11.92 3.44
CA SER A 107 17.61 -11.44 2.87
C SER A 107 17.73 -11.04 1.40
N ILE A 108 18.82 -10.40 1.00
CA ILE A 108 18.96 -9.85 -0.34
C ILE A 108 19.65 -10.87 -1.25
N PRO A 109 19.00 -11.33 -2.34
CA PRO A 109 19.65 -12.18 -3.33
C PRO A 109 20.69 -11.37 -4.10
N VAL A 110 21.95 -11.81 -4.06
CA VAL A 110 23.08 -11.16 -4.74
C VAL A 110 23.92 -12.16 -5.53
N ILE A 111 24.45 -11.72 -6.67
CA ILE A 111 25.43 -12.43 -7.48
C ILE A 111 26.53 -11.44 -7.84
N ILE A 112 27.78 -11.75 -7.50
CA ILE A 112 28.96 -11.03 -7.99
C ILE A 112 29.55 -11.78 -9.14
N THR A 113 29.84 -11.09 -10.25
CA THR A 113 30.53 -11.62 -11.41
C THR A 113 31.75 -10.79 -11.77
N ASP A 114 32.65 -11.37 -12.54
CA ASP A 114 33.68 -10.63 -13.26
C ASP A 114 33.10 -9.93 -14.52
N GLU A 115 33.95 -9.29 -15.31
CA GLU A 115 33.56 -8.61 -16.55
C GLU A 115 32.96 -9.56 -17.61
N PHE A 116 33.28 -10.85 -17.57
CA PHE A 116 32.80 -11.89 -18.47
C PHE A 116 31.53 -12.60 -17.97
N ASN A 117 30.93 -12.12 -16.90
CA ASN A 117 29.78 -12.68 -16.19
C ASN A 117 30.06 -14.04 -15.52
N ASN A 118 31.35 -14.44 -15.28
CA ASN A 118 31.63 -15.60 -14.46
C ASN A 118 31.27 -15.30 -13.00
N ILE A 119 30.52 -16.22 -12.38
CA ILE A 119 30.02 -16.06 -11.00
C ILE A 119 31.20 -16.27 -10.04
N GLN A 120 31.52 -15.25 -9.28
CA GLN A 120 32.56 -15.27 -8.25
C GLN A 120 31.97 -15.54 -6.86
N LEU A 121 30.77 -14.99 -6.60
CA LEU A 121 30.06 -15.16 -5.33
C LEU A 121 28.56 -15.10 -5.58
N SER A 122 27.81 -15.91 -4.84
CA SER A 122 26.36 -15.83 -4.82
C SER A 122 25.83 -16.03 -3.40
N GLN A 123 24.79 -15.26 -3.04
CA GLN A 123 24.10 -15.42 -1.76
C GLN A 123 22.60 -15.27 -1.93
N ASN A 124 21.85 -16.09 -1.19
CA ASN A 124 20.38 -16.16 -1.25
C ASN A 124 19.85 -16.43 -2.67
N VAL A 125 20.64 -17.14 -3.48
CA VAL A 125 20.33 -17.50 -4.86
C VAL A 125 20.67 -18.96 -5.06
N GLU A 126 19.72 -19.74 -5.55
CA GLU A 126 19.98 -21.10 -6.01
C GLU A 126 20.61 -21.02 -7.41
N ILE A 127 21.86 -21.44 -7.51
CA ILE A 127 22.58 -21.57 -8.78
C ILE A 127 22.42 -23.02 -9.24
N PRO A 128 21.94 -23.28 -10.48
CA PRO A 128 21.86 -24.61 -11.02
C PRO A 128 23.23 -25.32 -11.01
N GLU A 129 23.24 -26.62 -10.74
CA GLU A 129 24.47 -27.41 -10.73
C GLU A 129 25.28 -27.26 -12.03
N GLY A 130 26.57 -26.96 -11.90
CA GLY A 130 27.48 -26.76 -13.04
C GLY A 130 27.40 -25.39 -13.71
N GLN A 131 26.47 -24.53 -13.34
CA GLN A 131 26.38 -23.18 -13.90
C GLN A 131 27.41 -22.26 -13.24
N ARG A 132 28.46 -21.89 -13.97
CA ARG A 132 29.51 -20.96 -13.51
C ARG A 132 29.40 -19.57 -14.11
N VAL A 133 28.53 -19.37 -15.07
CA VAL A 133 28.34 -18.10 -15.79
C VAL A 133 26.91 -17.62 -15.59
N LEU A 134 26.75 -16.34 -15.34
CA LEU A 134 25.44 -15.71 -15.21
C LEU A 134 24.80 -15.54 -16.59
N VAL A 135 23.92 -16.47 -16.97
CA VAL A 135 23.25 -16.51 -18.28
C VAL A 135 21.80 -17.01 -18.13
N GLY A 136 21.04 -16.95 -19.20
CA GLY A 136 19.70 -17.52 -19.31
C GLY A 136 18.66 -16.87 -18.40
N SER A 137 17.83 -17.67 -17.75
CA SER A 137 16.75 -17.22 -16.86
C SER A 137 17.28 -16.44 -15.64
N LEU A 138 18.44 -16.86 -15.12
CA LEU A 138 19.10 -16.20 -14.00
C LEU A 138 19.51 -14.77 -14.38
N MET A 139 20.19 -14.59 -15.51
CA MET A 139 20.55 -13.28 -16.04
C MET A 139 19.31 -12.41 -16.24
N LYS A 140 18.24 -12.94 -16.85
CA LYS A 140 16.99 -12.21 -17.07
C LYS A 140 16.36 -11.72 -15.76
N ARG A 141 16.41 -12.54 -14.70
CA ARG A 141 15.90 -12.19 -13.38
C ARG A 141 16.71 -11.08 -12.73
N PHE A 142 18.04 -11.16 -12.79
CA PHE A 142 18.93 -10.23 -12.10
C PHE A 142 19.25 -8.96 -12.89
N SER A 143 18.98 -8.90 -14.19
CA SER A 143 19.10 -7.69 -15.01
C SER A 143 17.89 -6.77 -14.98
N GLN A 144 16.87 -7.06 -14.14
CA GLN A 144 15.74 -6.14 -13.92
C GLN A 144 16.20 -4.84 -13.25
N ASN A 145 17.26 -4.90 -12.44
CA ASN A 145 17.94 -3.76 -11.88
C ASN A 145 19.33 -3.61 -12.52
N PRO A 146 19.80 -2.37 -12.77
CA PRO A 146 21.16 -2.17 -13.23
C PRO A 146 22.15 -2.67 -12.17
N PRO A 147 23.20 -3.44 -12.55
CA PRO A 147 24.20 -3.92 -11.62
C PRO A 147 25.04 -2.76 -11.06
N PHE A 148 25.56 -2.93 -9.87
CA PHE A 148 26.61 -2.07 -9.36
C PHE A 148 27.96 -2.51 -9.93
N GLU A 149 28.64 -1.64 -10.68
CA GLU A 149 29.96 -1.90 -11.24
C GLU A 149 31.04 -1.29 -10.33
N TYR A 150 32.11 -2.05 -10.04
CA TYR A 150 33.22 -1.61 -9.23
C TYR A 150 34.51 -2.29 -9.62
N ASN A 151 35.65 -1.68 -9.25
CA ASN A 151 36.97 -2.18 -9.56
C ASN A 151 37.74 -2.52 -8.27
N VAL A 152 38.48 -3.62 -8.31
CA VAL A 152 39.42 -3.98 -7.24
C VAL A 152 40.73 -4.43 -7.90
N SER A 153 41.84 -3.78 -7.58
CA SER A 153 43.20 -4.14 -8.07
C SER A 153 43.26 -4.32 -9.58
N GLY A 154 42.50 -3.51 -10.36
CA GLY A 154 42.45 -3.56 -11.81
C GLY A 154 41.45 -4.59 -12.41
N MET A 155 40.80 -5.38 -11.59
CA MET A 155 39.74 -6.30 -12.00
C MET A 155 38.38 -5.62 -11.87
N LYS A 156 37.53 -5.81 -12.89
CA LYS A 156 36.15 -5.29 -12.91
C LYS A 156 35.20 -6.33 -12.40
N PHE A 157 34.32 -5.90 -11.49
CA PHE A 157 33.25 -6.73 -10.93
C PHE A 157 31.91 -6.07 -11.14
N LYS A 158 30.87 -6.91 -11.24
CA LYS A 158 29.46 -6.50 -11.31
C LYS A 158 28.70 -7.20 -10.20
N LEU A 159 28.03 -6.43 -9.33
CA LEU A 159 27.11 -6.96 -8.35
C LEU A 159 25.70 -6.84 -8.91
N TYR A 160 25.11 -7.96 -9.22
CA TYR A 160 23.70 -8.11 -9.56
C TYR A 160 22.90 -8.41 -8.30
N TYR A 161 21.69 -7.85 -8.19
CA TYR A 161 20.81 -8.07 -7.06
C TYR A 161 19.35 -8.15 -7.50
N SER A 162 18.54 -8.77 -6.68
CA SER A 162 17.09 -8.72 -6.83
C SER A 162 16.43 -8.29 -5.51
N GLU A 163 15.16 -7.87 -5.60
CA GLU A 163 14.37 -7.52 -4.41
C GLU A 163 14.41 -8.67 -3.39
N SER A 164 14.58 -8.33 -2.11
CA SER A 164 14.51 -9.35 -1.06
C SER A 164 13.11 -9.98 -0.97
N ASN A 165 13.05 -11.21 -0.48
CA ASN A 165 11.76 -11.88 -0.28
C ASN A 165 10.87 -11.10 0.69
N VAL A 166 11.48 -10.44 1.69
CA VAL A 166 10.74 -9.58 2.65
C VAL A 166 10.11 -8.41 1.91
N TYR A 167 10.90 -7.69 1.12
CA TYR A 167 10.40 -6.55 0.34
C TYR A 167 9.30 -6.96 -0.64
N LYS A 168 9.51 -8.06 -1.38
CA LYS A 168 8.54 -8.59 -2.33
C LYS A 168 7.21 -8.98 -1.68
N ASN A 169 7.26 -9.76 -0.60
CA ASN A 169 6.06 -10.19 0.13
C ASN A 169 5.29 -8.99 0.70
N MET A 170 6.01 -8.00 1.22
CA MET A 170 5.38 -6.78 1.72
C MET A 170 4.74 -5.97 0.60
N LYS A 171 5.41 -5.82 -0.54
CA LYS A 171 4.89 -5.13 -1.74
C LYS A 171 3.61 -5.79 -2.27
N GLU A 172 3.59 -7.12 -2.34
CA GLU A 172 2.39 -7.89 -2.71
C GLU A 172 1.25 -7.66 -1.71
N THR A 173 1.55 -7.67 -0.42
CA THR A 173 0.60 -7.39 0.65
C THR A 173 0.00 -6.00 0.52
N LEU A 174 0.83 -4.96 0.30
CA LEU A 174 0.35 -3.59 0.10
C LEU A 174 -0.53 -3.48 -1.13
N THR A 175 -0.13 -4.10 -2.24
CA THR A 175 -0.91 -4.10 -3.48
C THR A 175 -2.28 -4.73 -3.26
N TYR A 176 -2.32 -5.85 -2.53
CA TYR A 176 -3.57 -6.50 -2.15
C TYR A 176 -4.46 -5.59 -1.29
N PHE A 177 -3.90 -4.97 -0.24
CA PHE A 177 -4.65 -4.04 0.61
C PHE A 177 -5.17 -2.83 -0.15
N THR A 178 -4.36 -2.25 -1.04
CA THR A 178 -4.77 -1.10 -1.86
C THR A 178 -5.91 -1.47 -2.79
N LYS A 179 -5.81 -2.62 -3.46
CA LYS A 179 -6.87 -3.13 -4.34
C LYS A 179 -8.17 -3.38 -3.57
N THR A 180 -8.10 -4.11 -2.46
CA THR A 180 -9.28 -4.38 -1.63
C THR A 180 -9.90 -3.09 -1.09
N PHE A 181 -9.08 -2.09 -0.75
CA PHE A 181 -9.58 -0.78 -0.33
C PHE A 181 -10.36 -0.08 -1.44
N LEU A 182 -9.84 -0.08 -2.68
CA LEU A 182 -10.53 0.53 -3.82
C LEU A 182 -11.84 -0.20 -4.13
N ASP A 183 -11.82 -1.53 -4.10
CA ASP A 183 -13.02 -2.34 -4.29
C ASP A 183 -14.09 -2.05 -3.20
N ASP A 184 -13.66 -1.93 -1.94
CA ASP A 184 -14.54 -1.56 -0.83
C ASP A 184 -15.13 -0.14 -1.00
N LEU A 185 -14.34 0.81 -1.49
CA LEU A 185 -14.82 2.16 -1.77
C LEU A 185 -15.89 2.16 -2.85
N VAL A 186 -15.63 1.48 -3.96
CA VAL A 186 -16.59 1.38 -5.07
C VAL A 186 -17.87 0.70 -4.62
N ASN A 187 -17.78 -0.44 -3.94
CA ASN A 187 -18.96 -1.21 -3.52
C ASN A 187 -19.80 -0.49 -2.46
N ASN A 188 -19.19 0.25 -1.54
CA ASN A 188 -19.91 0.95 -0.49
C ASN A 188 -20.37 2.36 -0.91
N SER A 189 -19.83 2.93 -1.98
CA SER A 189 -20.27 4.23 -2.52
C SER A 189 -21.57 4.14 -3.33
N VAL A 190 -22.02 2.94 -3.70
CA VAL A 190 -23.24 2.74 -4.52
C VAL A 190 -24.50 3.35 -3.86
N PHE A 191 -24.52 3.51 -2.55
CA PHE A 191 -25.64 4.08 -1.80
C PHE A 191 -25.48 5.55 -1.41
N LEU A 192 -24.34 6.18 -1.70
CA LEU A 192 -24.04 7.56 -1.35
C LEU A 192 -23.50 8.28 -2.59
N PRO A 193 -24.11 9.40 -3.02
CA PRO A 193 -23.54 10.24 -4.08
C PRO A 193 -22.30 10.96 -3.52
N VAL A 194 -21.15 10.29 -3.56
CA VAL A 194 -19.87 10.80 -3.06
C VAL A 194 -18.93 11.04 -4.23
N VAL A 195 -18.32 12.20 -4.26
CA VAL A 195 -17.22 12.53 -5.18
C VAL A 195 -15.93 12.52 -4.37
N ILE A 196 -14.97 11.72 -4.80
CA ILE A 196 -13.64 11.67 -4.20
C ILE A 196 -12.72 12.51 -5.08
N THR A 197 -12.09 13.52 -4.49
CA THR A 197 -11.12 14.39 -5.16
C THR A 197 -9.74 14.21 -4.53
N ASP A 198 -8.70 14.64 -5.24
CA ASP A 198 -7.36 14.79 -4.69
C ASP A 198 -7.33 15.91 -3.62
N SER A 199 -6.18 16.07 -2.94
CA SER A 199 -6.01 17.11 -1.90
C SER A 199 -6.10 18.54 -2.42
N THR A 200 -6.05 18.73 -3.75
CA THR A 200 -6.16 20.04 -4.41
C THR A 200 -7.56 20.30 -4.96
N GLU A 201 -8.48 19.34 -4.82
CA GLU A 201 -9.86 19.39 -5.34
C GLU A 201 -9.93 19.58 -6.87
N THR A 202 -8.85 19.27 -7.59
CA THR A 202 -8.74 19.52 -9.04
C THR A 202 -9.03 18.29 -9.88
N GLU A 203 -8.85 17.08 -9.33
CA GLU A 203 -9.11 15.83 -10.03
C GLU A 203 -10.08 14.95 -9.25
N VAL A 204 -11.01 14.30 -9.98
CA VAL A 204 -11.90 13.27 -9.46
C VAL A 204 -11.17 11.93 -9.59
N ILE A 205 -10.99 11.24 -8.47
CA ILE A 205 -10.32 9.93 -8.42
C ILE A 205 -11.32 8.81 -8.72
#